data_796601cd97178155cc3a4f494d53f61b
#
_entry.id   796601cd97178155cc3a4f494d53f61b
#
_cell.length_a   1.000
_cell.length_b   1.000
_cell.length_c   1.000
_cell.angle_alpha   90.00
_cell.angle_beta   90.00
_cell.angle_gamma   90.00
#
_symmetry.space_group_name_H-M   'P 1'
#
loop_
_entity.id
_entity.type
_entity.pdbx_description
1 polymer ?
#
loop_
_entity_poly.entity_id
_entity_poly.type
_entity_poly.pdbx_seq_one_letter_code
_entity_poly.pdbx_strand_id
1 'polypeptide(L)'
;CAACRGIDDGSILDVVELDAASNNGVDNVRALRDEAVFSPANVRKRVYIIDEVHMLSTSAFNALLKILEEPPAHLMFILATTELHKVPATILSRCQRHSFKRIPVDTIAARLNYVAQQEHLNLQPDAAALLARMADGGMRDALTLLDQCSGSDVITTETVISAMGLAGNLRTAQLLQSIADGDTAKTLEQFRSLWPVSYTHLRA
;
A
#
# COMPACT_ATOMS: atom_id res chain seq x y z
N CYS A 1 25.79 10.92 0.80
CA CYS A 1 27.00 10.32 1.40
C CYS A 1 27.05 8.83 1.09
N ALA A 2 28.20 8.17 1.33
CA ALA A 2 28.34 6.73 1.05
C ALA A 2 27.31 5.87 1.79
N ALA A 3 27.05 6.16 3.07
CA ALA A 3 26.03 5.44 3.84
C ALA A 3 24.62 5.57 3.23
N CYS A 4 24.19 6.78 2.81
CA CYS A 4 22.89 6.95 2.18
C CYS A 4 22.77 6.15 0.87
N ARG A 5 23.81 6.19 0.03
CA ARG A 5 23.80 5.42 -1.23
C ARG A 5 23.74 3.92 -0.97
N GLY A 6 24.54 3.43 0.00
CA GLY A 6 24.53 2.02 0.35
C GLY A 6 23.24 1.53 1.02
N ILE A 7 22.47 2.43 1.65
CA ILE A 7 21.10 2.10 2.11
C ILE A 7 20.15 2.03 0.92
N ASP A 8 20.24 3.00 -0.01
CA ASP A 8 19.37 3.07 -1.18
C ASP A 8 19.57 1.90 -2.15
N ASP A 9 20.83 1.43 -2.31
CA ASP A 9 21.17 0.29 -3.18
C ASP A 9 21.17 -1.08 -2.46
N GLY A 10 20.84 -1.10 -1.16
CA GLY A 10 20.78 -2.33 -0.36
C GLY A 10 22.12 -2.97 -0.01
N SER A 11 23.25 -2.31 -0.25
CA SER A 11 24.58 -2.85 0.05
C SER A 11 24.96 -2.77 1.55
N ILE A 12 24.23 -1.97 2.35
CA ILE A 12 24.40 -1.88 3.80
C ILE A 12 23.50 -2.87 4.51
N LEU A 13 24.09 -3.89 5.10
CA LEU A 13 23.42 -4.94 5.86
C LEU A 13 22.98 -4.51 7.28
N ASP A 14 23.36 -3.32 7.72
CA ASP A 14 22.97 -2.80 9.04
C ASP A 14 21.57 -2.18 9.06
N VAL A 15 20.90 -2.09 7.92
CA VAL A 15 19.47 -1.74 7.81
C VAL A 15 18.72 -2.97 7.33
N VAL A 16 17.95 -3.56 8.23
CA VAL A 16 17.23 -4.82 7.98
C VAL A 16 15.73 -4.56 8.06
N GLU A 17 15.03 -4.90 6.99
CA GLU A 17 13.56 -4.85 6.92
C GLU A 17 13.00 -6.27 7.06
N LEU A 18 12.03 -6.43 7.95
CA LEU A 18 11.37 -7.69 8.26
C LEU A 18 9.85 -7.48 8.20
N ASP A 19 9.19 -8.34 7.45
CA ASP A 19 7.73 -8.46 7.50
C ASP A 19 7.33 -9.42 8.63
N ALA A 20 6.61 -8.93 9.62
CA ALA A 20 6.16 -9.73 10.74
C ALA A 20 5.10 -10.77 10.35
N ALA A 21 4.38 -10.60 9.23
CA ALA A 21 3.44 -11.60 8.75
C ALA A 21 4.15 -12.90 8.34
N SER A 22 5.32 -12.77 7.70
CA SER A 22 6.17 -13.90 7.29
C SER A 22 7.11 -14.38 8.41
N ASN A 23 7.45 -13.51 9.39
CA ASN A 23 8.44 -13.76 10.44
C ASN A 23 7.87 -13.59 11.85
N ASN A 24 6.68 -14.14 12.12
CA ASN A 24 5.94 -13.94 13.38
C ASN A 24 6.46 -14.76 14.58
N GLY A 25 7.39 -15.67 14.34
CA GLY A 25 7.90 -16.62 15.34
C GLY A 25 8.85 -15.99 16.35
N VAL A 26 8.85 -16.55 17.56
CA VAL A 26 9.74 -16.12 18.65
C VAL A 26 11.23 -16.33 18.30
N ASP A 27 11.55 -17.35 17.50
CA ASP A 27 12.93 -17.67 17.16
C ASP A 27 13.53 -16.63 16.19
N ASN A 28 12.72 -16.07 15.28
CA ASN A 28 13.14 -14.99 14.41
C ASN A 28 13.51 -13.72 15.23
N VAL A 29 12.68 -13.38 16.22
CA VAL A 29 12.93 -12.22 17.09
C VAL A 29 14.11 -12.47 18.05
N ARG A 30 14.32 -13.72 18.48
CA ARG A 30 15.52 -14.10 19.26
C ARG A 30 16.79 -13.97 18.46
N ALA A 31 16.82 -14.48 17.22
CA ALA A 31 17.96 -14.33 16.31
C ALA A 31 18.29 -12.86 16.09
N LEU A 32 17.27 -12.03 15.81
CA LEU A 32 17.42 -10.57 15.68
C LEU A 32 18.03 -9.94 16.96
N ARG A 33 17.54 -10.34 18.13
CA ARG A 33 18.09 -9.86 19.42
C ARG A 33 19.55 -10.24 19.59
N ASP A 34 19.92 -11.47 19.26
CA ASP A 34 21.27 -12.00 19.43
C ASP A 34 22.25 -11.32 18.44
N GLU A 35 21.81 -10.98 17.25
CA GLU A 35 22.55 -10.17 16.30
C GLU A 35 22.66 -8.70 16.70
N ALA A 36 21.64 -8.14 17.34
CA ALA A 36 21.56 -6.73 17.74
C ALA A 36 22.64 -6.32 18.78
N VAL A 37 23.25 -7.30 19.46
CA VAL A 37 24.35 -7.06 20.41
C VAL A 37 25.60 -6.56 19.69
N PHE A 38 25.80 -6.97 18.42
CA PHE A 38 26.98 -6.59 17.66
C PHE A 38 26.86 -5.17 17.10
N SER A 39 27.94 -4.40 17.23
CA SER A 39 28.02 -3.06 16.65
C SER A 39 27.95 -3.10 15.12
N PRO A 40 27.33 -2.10 14.49
CA PRO A 40 27.28 -2.00 13.04
C PRO A 40 28.67 -1.84 12.44
N ALA A 41 28.89 -2.41 11.24
CA ALA A 41 30.19 -2.40 10.59
C ALA A 41 30.47 -1.08 9.84
N ASN A 42 29.47 -0.54 9.13
CA ASN A 42 29.67 0.54 8.16
C ASN A 42 28.87 1.82 8.47
N VAL A 43 27.98 1.79 9.44
CA VAL A 43 27.08 2.90 9.78
C VAL A 43 27.08 3.16 11.29
N ARG A 44 26.48 4.28 11.72
CA ARG A 44 26.45 4.65 13.14
C ARG A 44 25.42 3.87 13.96
N LYS A 45 24.37 3.39 13.30
CA LYS A 45 23.24 2.71 13.91
C LYS A 45 22.88 1.48 13.09
N ARG A 46 22.59 0.39 13.78
CA ARG A 46 21.87 -0.74 13.20
C ARG A 46 20.38 -0.48 13.32
N VAL A 47 19.65 -0.60 12.23
CA VAL A 47 18.22 -0.29 12.15
C VAL A 47 17.45 -1.55 11.78
N TYR A 48 16.48 -1.91 12.61
CA TYR A 48 15.50 -2.95 12.28
C TYR A 48 14.15 -2.29 12.01
N ILE A 49 13.63 -2.49 10.80
CA ILE A 49 12.31 -2.07 10.39
C ILE A 49 11.42 -3.31 10.43
N ILE A 50 10.43 -3.33 11.31
CA ILE A 50 9.48 -4.45 11.43
C ILE A 50 8.12 -3.95 10.93
N ASP A 51 7.76 -4.40 9.73
CA ASP A 51 6.47 -4.07 9.13
C ASP A 51 5.38 -5.02 9.65
N GLU A 52 4.16 -4.51 9.73
CA GLU A 52 2.97 -5.17 10.29
C GLU A 52 3.26 -5.85 11.64
N VAL A 53 3.95 -5.14 12.52
CA VAL A 53 4.43 -5.66 13.82
C VAL A 53 3.32 -6.31 14.67
N HIS A 54 2.05 -5.93 14.45
CA HIS A 54 0.90 -6.53 15.13
C HIS A 54 0.69 -8.03 14.81
N MET A 55 1.34 -8.54 13.76
CA MET A 55 1.30 -9.96 13.38
C MET A 55 2.25 -10.84 14.21
N LEU A 56 3.14 -10.24 15.01
CA LEU A 56 4.03 -11.00 15.88
C LEU A 56 3.24 -11.80 16.92
N SER A 57 3.72 -13.01 17.23
CA SER A 57 3.18 -13.82 18.32
C SER A 57 3.42 -13.16 19.68
N THR A 58 2.62 -13.49 20.70
CA THR A 58 2.80 -12.99 22.07
C THR A 58 4.20 -13.29 22.60
N SER A 59 4.75 -14.48 22.31
CA SER A 59 6.11 -14.87 22.68
C SER A 59 7.18 -14.05 21.98
N ALA A 60 6.95 -13.66 20.72
CA ALA A 60 7.84 -12.78 19.95
C ALA A 60 7.82 -11.36 20.53
N PHE A 61 6.66 -10.81 20.88
CA PHE A 61 6.57 -9.53 21.58
C PHE A 61 7.32 -9.53 22.91
N ASN A 62 7.21 -10.60 23.71
CA ASN A 62 7.94 -10.74 24.96
C ASN A 62 9.47 -10.82 24.76
N ALA A 63 9.92 -11.41 23.66
CA ALA A 63 11.34 -11.41 23.29
C ALA A 63 11.81 -10.01 22.87
N LEU A 64 10.99 -9.27 22.11
CA LEU A 64 11.27 -7.90 21.68
C LEU A 64 11.32 -6.92 22.87
N LEU A 65 10.42 -7.09 23.86
CA LEU A 65 10.41 -6.25 25.06
C LEU A 65 11.76 -6.19 25.76
N LYS A 66 12.46 -7.32 25.87
CA LYS A 66 13.75 -7.40 26.58
C LYS A 66 14.80 -6.48 25.98
N ILE A 67 14.81 -6.30 24.66
CA ILE A 67 15.77 -5.41 24.01
C ILE A 67 15.28 -3.97 23.96
N LEU A 68 13.96 -3.74 23.95
CA LEU A 68 13.39 -2.40 24.02
C LEU A 68 13.49 -1.77 25.41
N GLU A 69 13.67 -2.57 26.48
CA GLU A 69 13.88 -2.08 27.83
C GLU A 69 15.28 -1.49 28.02
N GLU A 70 16.31 -2.15 27.49
CA GLU A 70 17.69 -1.73 27.59
C GLU A 70 18.37 -1.82 26.20
N PRO A 71 17.98 -0.94 25.24
CA PRO A 71 18.51 -1.03 23.90
C PRO A 71 19.99 -0.59 23.87
N PRO A 72 20.88 -1.33 23.14
CA PRO A 72 22.23 -0.86 22.89
C PRO A 72 22.22 0.51 22.21
N ALA A 73 23.20 1.36 22.55
CA ALA A 73 23.26 2.73 22.05
C ALA A 73 23.31 2.83 20.50
N HIS A 74 23.79 1.79 19.83
CA HIS A 74 23.89 1.72 18.37
C HIS A 74 22.64 1.15 17.68
N LEU A 75 21.63 0.71 18.45
CA LEU A 75 20.44 0.07 17.91
C LEU A 75 19.27 1.04 17.75
N MET A 76 18.45 0.83 16.71
CA MET A 76 17.19 1.54 16.48
C MET A 76 16.16 0.58 15.92
N PHE A 77 14.94 0.64 16.46
CA PHE A 77 13.78 -0.06 15.92
C PHE A 77 12.81 0.93 15.28
N ILE A 78 12.27 0.56 14.12
CA ILE A 78 11.13 1.20 13.48
C ILE A 78 10.05 0.13 13.38
N LEU A 79 8.96 0.31 14.13
CA LEU A 79 7.84 -0.62 14.15
C LEU A 79 6.68 0.01 13.38
N ALA A 80 6.26 -0.61 12.28
CA ALA A 80 5.14 -0.16 11.48
C ALA A 80 3.93 -1.08 11.71
N THR A 81 2.72 -0.50 11.74
CA THR A 81 1.49 -1.25 11.90
C THR A 81 0.29 -0.49 11.35
N THR A 82 -0.63 -1.21 10.74
CA THR A 82 -1.96 -0.73 10.38
C THR A 82 -2.97 -0.86 11.53
N GLU A 83 -2.68 -1.71 12.55
CA GLU A 83 -3.58 -2.05 13.65
C GLU A 83 -2.93 -1.80 15.02
N LEU A 84 -2.82 -0.51 15.38
CA LEU A 84 -2.17 -0.09 16.64
C LEU A 84 -2.78 -0.75 17.89
N HIS A 85 -4.09 -1.01 17.87
CA HIS A 85 -4.81 -1.60 19.01
C HIS A 85 -4.41 -3.06 19.33
N LYS A 86 -3.80 -3.77 18.37
CA LYS A 86 -3.29 -5.13 18.54
C LYS A 86 -1.87 -5.16 19.12
N VAL A 87 -1.16 -4.03 19.11
CA VAL A 87 0.20 -3.95 19.69
C VAL A 87 0.11 -3.80 21.21
N PRO A 88 0.83 -4.64 21.98
CA PRO A 88 0.80 -4.57 23.44
C PRO A 88 1.16 -3.19 24.00
N ALA A 89 0.43 -2.74 25.02
CA ALA A 89 0.68 -1.45 25.67
C ALA A 89 2.11 -1.33 26.26
N THR A 90 2.71 -2.46 26.63
CA THR A 90 4.10 -2.54 27.11
C THR A 90 5.13 -2.19 26.04
N ILE A 91 4.87 -2.51 24.77
CA ILE A 91 5.68 -2.07 23.61
C ILE A 91 5.42 -0.60 23.37
N LEU A 92 4.15 -0.20 23.26
CA LEU A 92 3.74 1.17 22.94
C LEU A 92 4.28 2.21 23.92
N SER A 93 4.43 1.84 25.20
CA SER A 93 4.97 2.74 26.24
C SER A 93 6.46 3.06 26.09
N ARG A 94 7.18 2.26 25.29
CA ARG A 94 8.62 2.40 25.03
C ARG A 94 8.95 2.97 23.65
N CYS A 95 7.91 3.30 22.87
CA CYS A 95 8.06 3.80 21.51
C CYS A 95 7.56 5.24 21.37
N GLN A 96 8.25 6.04 20.58
CA GLN A 96 7.68 7.28 20.05
C GLN A 96 6.64 6.92 18.99
N ARG A 97 5.48 7.59 19.00
CA ARG A 97 4.40 7.29 18.08
C ARG A 97 4.31 8.35 16.99
N HIS A 98 4.28 7.90 15.76
CA HIS A 98 4.09 8.74 14.58
C HIS A 98 2.88 8.24 13.80
N SER A 99 1.87 9.09 13.64
CA SER A 99 0.66 8.76 12.91
C SER A 99 0.75 9.28 11.48
N PHE A 100 0.61 8.40 10.51
CA PHE A 100 0.49 8.74 9.10
C PHE A 100 -0.98 8.91 8.73
N LYS A 101 -1.28 9.98 8.02
CA LYS A 101 -2.63 10.28 7.53
C LYS A 101 -2.75 9.87 6.07
N ARG A 102 -3.98 9.64 5.62
CA ARG A 102 -4.28 9.48 4.20
C ARG A 102 -3.81 10.70 3.41
N ILE A 103 -3.24 10.47 2.24
CA ILE A 103 -2.74 11.52 1.37
C ILE A 103 -3.93 12.18 0.68
N PRO A 104 -4.01 13.53 0.63
CA PRO A 104 -5.06 14.24 -0.09
C PRO A 104 -5.08 13.87 -1.58
N VAL A 105 -6.28 13.84 -2.16
CA VAL A 105 -6.51 13.48 -3.57
C VAL A 105 -5.67 14.34 -4.52
N ASP A 106 -5.62 15.65 -4.29
CA ASP A 106 -4.87 16.57 -5.14
C ASP A 106 -3.36 16.28 -5.11
N THR A 107 -2.84 15.90 -3.94
CA THR A 107 -1.42 15.52 -3.78
C THR A 107 -1.11 14.24 -4.53
N ILE A 108 -2.00 13.24 -4.46
CA ILE A 108 -1.86 11.99 -5.21
C ILE A 108 -1.93 12.29 -6.71
N ALA A 109 -2.93 13.06 -7.18
CA ALA A 109 -3.08 13.39 -8.59
C ALA A 109 -1.85 14.12 -9.15
N ALA A 110 -1.30 15.08 -8.38
CA ALA A 110 -0.06 15.76 -8.76
C ALA A 110 1.13 14.80 -8.88
N ARG A 111 1.24 13.82 -7.97
CA ARG A 111 2.30 12.80 -8.03
C ARG A 111 2.12 11.85 -9.21
N LEU A 112 0.88 11.41 -9.51
CA LEU A 112 0.57 10.59 -10.67
C LEU A 112 0.95 11.30 -11.99
N ASN A 113 0.62 12.58 -12.11
CA ASN A 113 1.02 13.38 -13.28
C ASN A 113 2.54 13.49 -13.42
N TYR A 114 3.26 13.69 -12.30
CA TYR A 114 4.73 13.72 -12.30
C TYR A 114 5.31 12.36 -12.78
N VAL A 115 4.83 11.25 -12.24
CA VAL A 115 5.28 9.91 -12.62
C VAL A 115 4.96 9.63 -14.09
N ALA A 116 3.74 9.93 -14.54
CA ALA A 116 3.33 9.77 -15.93
C ALA A 116 4.24 10.54 -16.90
N GLN A 117 4.65 11.77 -16.54
CA GLN A 117 5.62 12.53 -17.33
C GLN A 117 6.99 11.87 -17.40
N GLN A 118 7.49 11.29 -16.30
CA GLN A 118 8.79 10.61 -16.26
C GLN A 118 8.78 9.31 -17.06
N GLU A 119 7.66 8.58 -17.02
CA GLU A 119 7.46 7.31 -17.73
C GLU A 119 6.91 7.50 -19.17
N HIS A 120 6.81 8.76 -19.63
CA HIS A 120 6.28 9.12 -20.98
C HIS A 120 4.85 8.63 -21.23
N LEU A 121 4.03 8.52 -20.18
CA LEU A 121 2.62 8.19 -20.28
C LEU A 121 1.77 9.44 -20.55
N ASN A 122 0.78 9.33 -21.43
CA ASN A 122 -0.16 10.42 -21.70
C ASN A 122 -1.38 10.33 -20.79
N LEU A 123 -1.23 10.84 -19.56
CA LEU A 123 -2.28 10.83 -18.53
C LEU A 123 -3.09 12.12 -18.59
N GLN A 124 -4.41 12.02 -18.79
CA GLN A 124 -5.30 13.18 -18.74
C GLN A 124 -5.57 13.62 -17.27
N PRO A 125 -5.73 14.93 -17.01
CA PRO A 125 -5.96 15.44 -15.66
C PRO A 125 -7.17 14.84 -14.94
N ASP A 126 -8.27 14.61 -15.66
CA ASP A 126 -9.48 14.02 -15.11
C ASP A 126 -9.29 12.55 -14.74
N ALA A 127 -8.51 11.81 -15.54
CA ALA A 127 -8.11 10.44 -15.25
C ALA A 127 -7.20 10.37 -14.01
N ALA A 128 -6.23 11.29 -13.90
CA ALA A 128 -5.38 11.40 -12.71
C ALA A 128 -6.19 11.64 -11.43
N ALA A 129 -7.18 12.55 -11.49
CA ALA A 129 -8.08 12.83 -10.38
C ALA A 129 -8.98 11.63 -10.04
N LEU A 130 -9.41 10.84 -11.03
CA LEU A 130 -10.19 9.63 -10.82
C LEU A 130 -9.35 8.56 -10.13
N LEU A 131 -8.15 8.25 -10.63
CA LEU A 131 -7.19 7.31 -10.03
C LEU A 131 -6.87 7.70 -8.58
N ALA A 132 -6.62 8.99 -8.33
CA ALA A 132 -6.32 9.50 -6.99
C ALA A 132 -7.49 9.30 -6.01
N ARG A 133 -8.74 9.48 -6.45
CA ARG A 133 -9.92 9.19 -5.63
C ARG A 133 -10.07 7.70 -5.34
N MET A 134 -9.84 6.85 -6.34
CA MET A 134 -9.91 5.39 -6.18
C MET A 134 -8.86 4.85 -5.23
N ALA A 135 -7.69 5.45 -5.17
CA ALA A 135 -6.60 5.06 -4.29
C ALA A 135 -6.84 5.36 -2.80
N ASP A 136 -7.92 6.08 -2.47
CA ASP A 136 -8.39 6.34 -1.10
C ASP A 136 -7.27 6.76 -0.12
N GLY A 137 -6.33 7.60 -0.59
CA GLY A 137 -5.23 8.12 0.21
C GLY A 137 -3.97 7.25 0.25
N GLY A 138 -3.92 6.12 -0.47
CA GLY A 138 -2.76 5.24 -0.60
C GLY A 138 -1.94 5.56 -1.87
N MET A 139 -0.66 5.94 -1.72
CA MET A 139 0.19 6.21 -2.89
C MET A 139 0.56 4.92 -3.64
N ARG A 140 0.80 3.82 -2.95
CA ARG A 140 1.07 2.52 -3.57
C ARG A 140 -0.09 2.09 -4.45
N ASP A 141 -1.32 2.19 -3.94
CA ASP A 141 -2.52 1.85 -4.69
C ASP A 141 -2.70 2.75 -5.90
N ALA A 142 -2.46 4.06 -5.75
CA ALA A 142 -2.52 5.01 -6.85
C ALA A 142 -1.56 4.68 -7.99
N LEU A 143 -0.31 4.33 -7.67
CA LEU A 143 0.70 3.94 -8.66
C LEU A 143 0.36 2.60 -9.32
N THR A 144 -0.15 1.64 -8.55
CA THR A 144 -0.61 0.35 -9.09
C THR A 144 -1.76 0.53 -10.06
N LEU A 145 -2.73 1.40 -9.72
CA LEU A 145 -3.84 1.74 -10.63
C LEU A 145 -3.37 2.44 -11.90
N LEU A 146 -2.37 3.34 -11.82
CA LEU A 146 -1.77 3.97 -12.98
C LEU A 146 -1.08 2.95 -13.88
N ASP A 147 -0.30 2.04 -13.29
CA ASP A 147 0.41 0.98 -14.00
C ASP A 147 -0.54 0.06 -14.77
N GLN A 148 -1.68 -0.32 -14.17
CA GLN A 148 -2.72 -1.10 -14.85
C GLN A 148 -3.32 -0.40 -16.09
N CYS A 149 -3.24 0.93 -16.14
CA CYS A 149 -3.71 1.73 -17.27
C CYS A 149 -2.61 2.04 -18.30
N SER A 150 -1.34 1.71 -18.02
CA SER A 150 -0.17 2.11 -18.82
C SER A 150 -0.11 1.51 -20.21
N GLY A 151 -0.85 0.42 -20.47
CA GLY A 151 -0.94 -0.22 -21.79
C GLY A 151 -1.71 0.56 -22.86
N SER A 152 -2.26 1.72 -22.53
CA SER A 152 -3.03 2.56 -23.46
C SER A 152 -2.23 3.77 -23.91
N ASP A 153 -2.33 4.16 -25.20
CA ASP A 153 -1.64 5.34 -25.75
C ASP A 153 -2.03 6.64 -25.03
N VAL A 154 -3.29 6.73 -24.60
CA VAL A 154 -3.82 7.85 -23.83
C VAL A 154 -4.66 7.31 -22.67
N ILE A 155 -4.34 7.72 -21.46
CA ILE A 155 -5.07 7.35 -20.26
C ILE A 155 -6.15 8.38 -20.00
N THR A 156 -7.38 8.06 -20.39
CA THR A 156 -8.60 8.84 -20.17
C THR A 156 -9.41 8.27 -19.02
N THR A 157 -10.45 8.97 -18.60
CA THR A 157 -11.42 8.45 -17.61
C THR A 157 -12.10 7.16 -18.08
N GLU A 158 -12.40 7.03 -19.37
CA GLU A 158 -12.98 5.83 -19.98
C GLU A 158 -11.99 4.66 -19.91
N THR A 159 -10.71 4.93 -20.20
CA THR A 159 -9.64 3.93 -20.08
C THR A 159 -9.54 3.40 -18.66
N VAL A 160 -9.53 4.29 -17.66
CA VAL A 160 -9.50 3.90 -16.23
C VAL A 160 -10.73 3.07 -15.86
N ILE A 161 -11.93 3.52 -16.22
CA ILE A 161 -13.19 2.81 -15.93
C ILE A 161 -13.17 1.40 -16.55
N SER A 162 -12.68 1.28 -17.78
CA SER A 162 -12.58 0.00 -18.47
C SER A 162 -11.54 -0.93 -17.84
N ALA A 163 -10.33 -0.43 -17.58
CA ALA A 163 -9.25 -1.20 -16.97
C ALA A 163 -9.60 -1.72 -15.57
N MET A 164 -10.35 -0.92 -14.79
CA MET A 164 -10.80 -1.29 -13.44
C MET A 164 -12.09 -2.14 -13.44
N GLY A 165 -12.66 -2.47 -14.57
CA GLY A 165 -13.92 -3.21 -14.67
C GLY A 165 -15.14 -2.44 -14.13
N LEU A 166 -15.03 -1.12 -13.96
CA LEU A 166 -16.10 -0.27 -13.40
C LEU A 166 -17.22 0.00 -14.41
N ALA A 167 -17.02 -0.31 -15.69
CA ALA A 167 -18.02 -0.14 -16.74
C ALA A 167 -19.34 -0.86 -16.41
N GLY A 168 -19.27 -2.01 -15.74
CA GLY A 168 -20.44 -2.73 -15.24
C GLY A 168 -21.22 -1.94 -14.19
N ASN A 169 -20.52 -1.32 -13.23
CA ASN A 169 -21.16 -0.56 -12.14
C ASN A 169 -21.87 0.71 -12.65
N LEU A 170 -21.26 1.44 -13.59
CA LEU A 170 -21.88 2.61 -14.22
C LEU A 170 -23.14 2.23 -15.01
N ARG A 171 -23.08 1.14 -15.79
CA ARG A 171 -24.22 0.62 -16.53
C ARG A 171 -25.32 0.12 -15.60
N THR A 172 -24.95 -0.53 -14.49
CA THR A 172 -25.91 -0.95 -13.47
C THR A 172 -26.59 0.24 -12.80
N ALA A 173 -25.85 1.31 -12.49
CA ALA A 173 -26.41 2.54 -11.94
C ALA A 173 -27.37 3.21 -12.94
N GLN A 174 -27.03 3.26 -14.21
CA GLN A 174 -27.91 3.78 -15.26
C GLN A 174 -29.18 2.94 -15.42
N LEU A 175 -29.05 1.62 -15.35
CA LEU A 175 -30.19 0.69 -15.37
C LEU A 175 -31.13 0.93 -14.17
N LEU A 176 -30.57 1.05 -12.96
CA LEU A 176 -31.36 1.36 -11.76
C LEU A 176 -32.05 2.73 -11.87
N GLN A 177 -31.40 3.73 -12.44
CA GLN A 177 -32.00 5.04 -12.67
C GLN A 177 -33.18 4.95 -13.66
N SER A 178 -33.02 4.25 -14.78
CA SER A 178 -34.10 4.09 -15.75
C SER A 178 -35.30 3.28 -15.20
N ILE A 179 -35.06 2.32 -14.30
CA ILE A 179 -36.10 1.63 -13.54
C ILE A 179 -36.84 2.60 -12.62
N ALA A 180 -36.09 3.43 -11.86
CA ALA A 180 -36.67 4.41 -10.95
C ALA A 180 -37.49 5.49 -11.69
N ASP A 181 -37.06 5.89 -12.90
CA ASP A 181 -37.73 6.84 -13.76
C ASP A 181 -38.98 6.22 -14.46
N GLY A 182 -39.18 4.89 -14.36
CA GLY A 182 -40.31 4.17 -15.01
C GLY A 182 -40.15 4.04 -16.53
N ASP A 183 -38.96 4.31 -17.09
CA ASP A 183 -38.70 4.22 -18.54
C ASP A 183 -38.42 2.76 -18.93
N THR A 184 -39.47 2.02 -19.23
CA THR A 184 -39.40 0.59 -19.58
C THR A 184 -38.61 0.34 -20.86
N ALA A 185 -38.68 1.23 -21.85
CA ALA A 185 -37.98 1.08 -23.14
C ALA A 185 -36.46 1.19 -22.94
N LYS A 186 -36.02 2.22 -22.24
CA LYS A 186 -34.62 2.47 -21.90
C LYS A 186 -34.06 1.39 -20.97
N THR A 187 -34.86 0.92 -20.03
CA THR A 187 -34.48 -0.19 -19.11
C THR A 187 -34.19 -1.47 -19.89
N LEU A 188 -35.06 -1.84 -20.84
CA LEU A 188 -34.85 -3.04 -21.66
C LEU A 188 -33.64 -2.92 -22.60
N GLU A 189 -33.39 -1.73 -23.18
CA GLU A 189 -32.22 -1.47 -24.02
C GLU A 189 -30.93 -1.61 -23.23
N GLN A 190 -30.87 -1.00 -22.04
CA GLN A 190 -29.71 -1.10 -21.15
C GLN A 190 -29.49 -2.53 -20.64
N PHE A 191 -30.55 -3.25 -20.29
CA PHE A 191 -30.46 -4.64 -19.88
C PHE A 191 -29.89 -5.53 -21.02
N ARG A 192 -30.34 -5.33 -22.25
CA ARG A 192 -29.78 -6.03 -23.43
C ARG A 192 -28.28 -5.75 -23.63
N SER A 193 -27.82 -4.53 -23.33
CA SER A 193 -26.41 -4.17 -23.47
C SER A 193 -25.53 -4.81 -22.37
N LEU A 194 -26.07 -5.14 -21.21
CA LEU A 194 -25.37 -5.80 -20.10
C LEU A 194 -25.23 -7.32 -20.32
N TRP A 195 -26.17 -7.93 -21.03
CA TRP A 195 -26.26 -9.38 -21.20
C TRP A 195 -25.04 -10.02 -21.89
N PRO A 196 -24.44 -9.47 -22.95
CA PRO A 196 -23.26 -10.06 -23.59
C PRO A 196 -21.98 -10.05 -22.73
N VAL A 197 -21.89 -9.12 -21.76
CA VAL A 197 -20.69 -8.95 -20.89
C VAL A 197 -20.65 -10.01 -19.78
N SER A 198 -21.81 -10.48 -19.30
CA SER A 198 -21.86 -11.49 -18.25
C SER A 198 -21.56 -12.91 -18.73
N TYR A 199 -21.72 -13.21 -20.02
CA TYR A 199 -21.44 -14.55 -20.57
C TYR A 199 -19.95 -14.82 -20.85
N THR A 200 -19.13 -13.78 -21.02
CA THR A 200 -17.68 -13.94 -21.28
C THR A 200 -16.88 -14.29 -20.02
N HIS A 201 -17.39 -14.02 -18.82
CA HIS A 201 -16.74 -14.36 -17.55
C HIS A 201 -17.03 -15.79 -17.04
N LEU A 202 -17.98 -16.50 -17.64
CA LEU A 202 -18.32 -17.89 -17.26
C LEU A 202 -17.61 -18.97 -18.12
N ARG A 203 -16.68 -18.56 -18.99
CA ARG A 203 -15.90 -19.48 -19.87
C ARG A 203 -14.39 -19.38 -19.73
N ALA A 204 -13.90 -18.86 -18.63
CA ALA A 204 -12.47 -18.90 -18.31
C ALA A 204 -12.20 -19.93 -17.20
#